data_f53c2402c098337c055fbef558bc9e4e
#
_entry.id   f53c2402c098337c055fbef558bc9e4e
#
_cell.length_a   1.000
_cell.length_b   1.000
_cell.length_c   1.000
_cell.angle_alpha   90.00
_cell.angle_beta   90.00
_cell.angle_gamma   90.00
#
_symmetry.space_group_name_H-M   'P 1'
#
loop_
_entity.id
_entity.type
_entity.pdbx_description
1 polymer ?
#
loop_
_entity_poly.entity_id
_entity_poly.type
_entity_poly.pdbx_seq_one_letter_code
_entity_poly.pdbx_strand_id
1 'polypeptide(L)'
;MKRISLTLAIALAGCAPMAGGDDGHGKNVPAARADGAARNCVSVIALHDSEVRDYWTIDFHDHGKQWYRVTLPQRCNGLGNYRAFKYETSLSELCNTDIITVMEFGGPGGGPRGSCGMGMFQPVEIGK
;
A
#
# COMPACT_ATOMS: atom_id res chain seq x y z
N MET A 1 -55.29 37.90 -17.94
CA MET A 1 -53.84 37.92 -18.17
C MET A 1 -53.23 36.79 -17.34
N LYS A 2 -52.84 35.72 -18.01
CA LYS A 2 -52.16 34.57 -17.36
C LYS A 2 -50.68 34.90 -17.21
N ARG A 3 -50.22 34.98 -15.98
CA ARG A 3 -48.77 35.08 -15.72
C ARG A 3 -48.20 33.66 -15.75
N ILE A 4 -47.36 33.43 -16.76
CA ILE A 4 -46.58 32.18 -16.85
C ILE A 4 -45.33 32.39 -16.03
N SER A 5 -45.28 31.73 -14.87
CA SER A 5 -44.05 31.65 -14.06
C SER A 5 -43.14 30.57 -14.69
N LEU A 6 -42.05 31.05 -15.29
CA LEU A 6 -41.03 30.16 -15.81
C LEU A 6 -40.09 29.81 -14.65
N THR A 7 -40.25 28.65 -14.07
CA THR A 7 -39.32 28.13 -13.08
C THR A 7 -38.09 27.59 -13.81
N LEU A 8 -37.00 28.34 -13.68
CA LEU A 8 -35.70 27.94 -14.18
C LEU A 8 -35.14 26.85 -13.25
N ALA A 9 -35.22 25.60 -13.70
CA ALA A 9 -34.56 24.50 -13.00
C ALA A 9 -33.05 24.57 -13.28
N ILE A 10 -32.28 25.02 -12.28
CA ILE A 10 -30.83 24.95 -12.32
C ILE A 10 -30.44 23.49 -12.06
N ALA A 11 -30.09 22.78 -13.10
CA ALA A 11 -29.47 21.47 -12.96
C ALA A 11 -28.04 21.68 -12.45
N LEU A 12 -27.81 21.41 -11.18
CA LEU A 12 -26.47 21.27 -10.63
C LEU A 12 -25.88 20.00 -11.23
N ALA A 13 -25.11 20.18 -12.30
CA ALA A 13 -24.24 19.13 -12.78
C ALA A 13 -23.18 18.87 -11.71
N GLY A 14 -23.42 17.92 -10.81
CA GLY A 14 -22.44 17.45 -9.87
C GLY A 14 -21.29 16.86 -10.67
N CYS A 15 -20.09 17.43 -10.51
CA CYS A 15 -18.87 16.78 -10.98
C CYS A 15 -18.71 15.51 -10.16
N ALA A 16 -19.12 14.37 -10.70
CA ALA A 16 -18.75 13.08 -10.15
C ALA A 16 -17.23 12.97 -10.24
N PRO A 17 -16.53 12.61 -9.13
CA PRO A 17 -15.10 12.37 -9.23
C PRO A 17 -14.88 11.27 -10.26
N MET A 18 -14.05 11.52 -11.25
CA MET A 18 -13.63 10.49 -12.18
C MET A 18 -12.95 9.41 -11.37
N ALA A 19 -13.52 8.21 -11.37
CA ALA A 19 -12.81 7.04 -10.90
C ALA A 19 -11.56 6.93 -11.78
N GLY A 20 -10.40 7.22 -11.22
CA GLY A 20 -9.14 7.01 -11.90
C GLY A 20 -9.07 5.56 -12.36
N GLY A 21 -8.35 5.29 -13.45
CA GLY A 21 -8.16 3.94 -13.96
C GLY A 21 -7.69 3.00 -12.85
N ASP A 22 -7.92 1.72 -13.01
CA ASP A 22 -7.50 0.69 -12.07
C ASP A 22 -5.97 0.75 -11.90
N ASP A 23 -5.52 1.39 -10.82
CA ASP A 23 -4.11 1.47 -10.45
C ASP A 23 -3.64 0.25 -9.65
N GLY A 24 -4.52 -0.73 -9.50
CA GLY A 24 -4.25 -1.96 -8.75
C GLY A 24 -4.27 -1.78 -7.23
N HIS A 25 -4.70 -0.62 -6.73
CA HIS A 25 -4.72 -0.35 -5.29
C HIS A 25 -5.85 -1.10 -4.60
N GLY A 26 -5.49 -1.94 -3.66
CA GLY A 26 -6.44 -2.61 -2.78
C GLY A 26 -7.19 -3.80 -3.38
N LYS A 27 -7.03 -4.09 -4.66
CA LYS A 27 -7.82 -5.10 -5.37
C LYS A 27 -7.69 -6.52 -4.81
N ASN A 28 -6.49 -6.90 -4.40
CA ASN A 28 -6.18 -8.24 -3.87
C ASN A 28 -5.66 -8.18 -2.43
N VAL A 29 -5.96 -7.12 -1.73
CA VAL A 29 -5.50 -6.89 -0.36
C VAL A 29 -6.54 -7.45 0.60
N PRO A 30 -6.19 -8.43 1.47
CA PRO A 30 -7.11 -8.92 2.48
C PRO A 30 -7.58 -7.79 3.38
N ALA A 31 -8.85 -7.82 3.77
CA ALA A 31 -9.38 -6.87 4.73
C ALA A 31 -8.59 -6.96 6.04
N ALA A 32 -8.27 -5.83 6.62
CA ALA A 32 -7.53 -5.75 7.86
C ALA A 32 -8.13 -4.67 8.76
N ARG A 33 -8.10 -4.94 10.06
CA ARG A 33 -8.56 -4.01 11.07
C ARG A 33 -7.35 -3.46 11.82
N ALA A 34 -7.32 -2.15 12.03
CA ALA A 34 -6.27 -1.51 12.82
C ALA A 34 -6.27 -2.07 14.26
N ASP A 35 -5.08 -2.40 14.75
CA ASP A 35 -4.83 -3.01 16.05
C ASP A 35 -3.74 -2.23 16.80
N GLY A 36 -3.94 -0.96 16.95
CA GLY A 36 -3.02 -0.06 17.60
C GLY A 36 -2.61 1.12 16.74
N ALA A 37 -1.76 1.97 17.30
CA ALA A 37 -1.24 3.14 16.62
C ALA A 37 -0.18 2.76 15.58
N ALA A 38 -0.16 3.47 14.46
CA ALA A 38 0.88 3.32 13.45
C ALA A 38 2.26 3.63 14.04
N ARG A 39 3.26 2.88 13.62
CA ARG A 39 4.65 3.00 14.08
C ARG A 39 5.55 3.50 12.96
N ASN A 40 6.54 4.30 13.33
CA ASN A 40 7.59 4.71 12.40
C ASN A 40 8.54 3.58 12.05
N CYS A 41 8.86 2.74 13.01
CA CYS A 41 9.87 1.68 12.89
C CYS A 41 9.41 0.39 13.55
N VAL A 42 9.92 -0.73 13.03
CA VAL A 42 9.80 -2.05 13.65
C VAL A 42 11.18 -2.71 13.71
N SER A 43 11.39 -3.55 14.73
CA SER A 43 12.65 -4.28 14.86
C SER A 43 12.80 -5.31 13.75
N VAL A 44 13.91 -5.28 13.03
CA VAL A 44 14.20 -6.23 11.94
C VAL A 44 14.26 -7.66 12.46
N ILE A 45 14.85 -7.87 13.64
CA ILE A 45 14.95 -9.22 14.21
C ILE A 45 13.62 -9.76 14.71
N ALA A 46 12.64 -8.89 14.93
CA ALA A 46 11.28 -9.32 15.29
C ALA A 46 10.47 -9.75 14.07
N LEU A 47 10.83 -9.29 12.88
CA LEU A 47 10.13 -9.64 11.65
C LEU A 47 10.50 -11.07 11.21
N HIS A 48 9.50 -11.83 10.86
CA HIS A 48 9.67 -13.21 10.38
C HIS A 48 9.49 -13.28 8.87
N ASP A 49 8.47 -12.65 8.36
CA ASP A 49 8.04 -12.82 6.98
C ASP A 49 7.37 -11.55 6.46
N SER A 50 7.20 -11.49 5.15
CA SER A 50 6.47 -10.41 4.50
C SER A 50 5.72 -10.94 3.30
N GLU A 51 4.57 -10.34 3.02
CA GLU A 51 3.76 -10.63 1.85
C GLU A 51 3.44 -9.36 1.07
N VAL A 52 3.84 -9.34 -0.19
CA VAL A 52 3.43 -8.29 -1.12
C VAL A 52 2.01 -8.58 -1.56
N ARG A 53 1.10 -7.65 -1.27
CA ARG A 53 -0.32 -7.81 -1.63
C ARG A 53 -0.62 -7.22 -3.01
N ASP A 54 -0.12 -6.05 -3.27
CA ASP A 54 -0.25 -5.35 -4.55
C ASP A 54 0.91 -4.37 -4.77
N TYR A 55 0.78 -3.45 -5.73
CA TYR A 55 1.79 -2.43 -6.01
C TYR A 55 1.94 -1.37 -4.92
N TRP A 56 1.06 -1.39 -3.91
CA TRP A 56 0.98 -0.37 -2.86
C TRP A 56 1.12 -0.93 -1.47
N THR A 57 0.93 -2.24 -1.28
CA THR A 57 0.70 -2.81 0.05
C THR A 57 1.62 -3.98 0.32
N ILE A 58 2.32 -3.90 1.43
CA ILE A 58 3.15 -4.99 1.97
C ILE A 58 2.68 -5.26 3.39
N ASP A 59 2.42 -6.52 3.69
CA ASP A 59 2.13 -6.97 5.05
C ASP A 59 3.37 -7.68 5.61
N PHE A 60 3.83 -7.22 6.76
CA PHE A 60 4.92 -7.83 7.51
C PHE A 60 4.36 -8.61 8.68
N HIS A 61 4.91 -9.76 8.93
CA HIS A 61 4.53 -10.64 10.03
C HIS A 61 5.71 -10.81 10.97
N ASP A 62 5.50 -10.64 12.27
CA ASP A 62 6.53 -10.90 13.25
C ASP A 62 6.60 -12.40 13.62
N HIS A 63 7.51 -12.76 14.51
CA HIS A 63 7.62 -14.15 15.00
C HIS A 63 6.44 -14.59 15.86
N GLY A 64 5.62 -13.64 16.31
CA GLY A 64 4.37 -13.90 17.03
C GLY A 64 3.17 -13.93 16.10
N LYS A 65 2.12 -13.24 16.50
CA LYS A 65 0.87 -13.18 15.74
C LYS A 65 0.58 -11.79 15.17
N GLN A 66 1.50 -10.84 15.34
CA GLN A 66 1.29 -9.46 14.92
C GLN A 66 1.60 -9.29 13.45
N TRP A 67 0.65 -8.71 12.74
CA TRP A 67 0.83 -8.20 11.39
C TRP A 67 0.97 -6.69 11.38
N TYR A 68 1.80 -6.20 10.48
CA TYR A 68 1.95 -4.78 10.21
C TYR A 68 1.69 -4.55 8.74
N ARG A 69 0.71 -3.72 8.43
CA ARG A 69 0.44 -3.32 7.05
C ARG A 69 1.16 -2.02 6.74
N VAL A 70 1.92 -2.04 5.66
CA VAL A 70 2.57 -0.85 5.12
C VAL A 70 1.88 -0.51 3.80
N THR A 71 1.32 0.69 3.74
CA THR A 71 0.83 1.26 2.48
C THR A 71 1.87 2.24 1.99
N LEU A 72 2.43 1.99 0.82
CA LEU A 72 3.45 2.83 0.23
C LEU A 72 2.85 4.18 -0.18
N PRO A 73 3.62 5.27 -0.11
CA PRO A 73 3.11 6.61 -0.49
C PRO A 73 2.86 6.75 -1.98
N GLN A 74 3.49 5.89 -2.80
CA GLN A 74 3.34 5.89 -4.25
C GLN A 74 3.28 4.46 -4.76
N ARG A 75 2.66 4.27 -5.91
CA ARG A 75 2.66 2.99 -6.59
C ARG A 75 4.10 2.54 -6.87
N CYS A 76 4.44 1.36 -6.43
CA CYS A 76 5.77 0.78 -6.62
C CYS A 76 5.76 -0.12 -7.86
N ASN A 77 6.30 0.36 -8.97
CA ASN A 77 6.31 -0.37 -10.23
C ASN A 77 7.09 -1.68 -10.09
N GLY A 78 6.51 -2.74 -10.58
CA GLY A 78 7.09 -4.08 -10.53
C GLY A 78 6.81 -4.84 -9.25
N LEU A 79 6.49 -4.18 -8.14
CA LEU A 79 6.29 -4.84 -6.85
C LEU A 79 5.17 -5.89 -6.91
N GLY A 80 4.05 -5.55 -7.50
CA GLY A 80 2.93 -6.48 -7.65
C GLY A 80 3.19 -7.61 -8.64
N ASN A 81 4.12 -7.42 -9.59
CA ASN A 81 4.49 -8.43 -10.56
C ASN A 81 5.49 -9.44 -9.98
N TYR A 82 6.58 -8.94 -9.43
CA TYR A 82 7.68 -9.79 -8.94
C TYR A 82 7.42 -10.30 -7.53
N ARG A 83 6.64 -9.59 -6.75
CA ARG A 83 6.26 -9.91 -5.37
C ARG A 83 7.44 -10.17 -4.45
N ALA A 84 8.56 -9.53 -4.76
CA ALA A 84 9.80 -9.67 -4.02
C ALA A 84 10.51 -8.34 -3.91
N PHE A 85 11.14 -8.11 -2.77
CA PHE A 85 11.91 -6.91 -2.49
C PHE A 85 13.00 -7.22 -1.48
N LYS A 86 13.99 -6.35 -1.43
CA LYS A 86 14.95 -6.31 -0.34
C LYS A 86 14.94 -4.93 0.29
N TYR A 87 15.42 -4.85 1.51
CA TYR A 87 15.68 -3.59 2.18
C TYR A 87 17.05 -3.64 2.83
N GLU A 88 17.65 -2.48 2.97
CA GLU A 88 18.90 -2.30 3.69
C GLU A 88 18.67 -1.22 4.74
N THR A 89 19.10 -1.49 5.95
CA THR A 89 19.04 -0.53 7.03
C THR A 89 20.35 -0.57 7.80
N SER A 90 20.85 0.60 8.18
CA SER A 90 22.07 0.73 8.98
C SER A 90 21.83 0.47 10.47
N LEU A 91 20.57 0.38 10.87
CA LEU A 91 20.14 0.13 12.23
C LEU A 91 19.44 -1.23 12.31
N SER A 92 19.19 -1.70 13.51
CA SER A 92 18.41 -2.92 13.74
C SER A 92 16.89 -2.74 13.56
N GLU A 93 16.48 -1.62 12.99
CA GLU A 93 15.09 -1.27 12.76
C GLU A 93 14.84 -0.95 11.30
N LEU A 94 13.68 -1.37 10.80
CA LEU A 94 13.16 -0.94 9.51
C LEU A 94 12.13 0.16 9.76
N CYS A 95 12.33 1.30 9.11
CA CYS A 95 11.56 2.51 9.37
C CYS A 95 10.82 3.00 8.11
N ASN A 96 9.84 3.86 8.32
CA ASN A 96 9.06 4.47 7.24
C ASN A 96 9.90 5.35 6.30
N THR A 97 11.08 5.78 6.73
CA THR A 97 12.04 6.55 5.93
C THR A 97 12.99 5.67 5.11
N ASP A 98 12.96 4.37 5.31
CA ASP A 98 13.80 3.44 4.56
C ASP A 98 13.26 3.21 3.15
N ILE A 99 14.07 2.60 2.32
CA ILE A 99 13.76 2.33 0.93
C ILE A 99 13.80 0.83 0.70
N ILE A 100 12.82 0.33 -0.03
CA ILE A 100 12.84 -1.03 -0.55
C ILE A 100 13.30 -1.03 -2.00
N THR A 101 13.97 -2.10 -2.40
CA THR A 101 14.34 -2.35 -3.79
C THR A 101 13.58 -3.56 -4.28
N VAL A 102 12.78 -3.38 -5.32
CA VAL A 102 12.06 -4.48 -5.97
C VAL A 102 13.06 -5.42 -6.61
N MET A 103 12.88 -6.71 -6.39
CA MET A 103 13.78 -7.74 -6.90
C MET A 103 13.04 -8.69 -7.81
N GLU A 104 13.68 -9.03 -8.90
CA GLU A 104 13.28 -10.17 -9.73
C GLU A 104 14.22 -11.33 -9.42
N PHE A 105 13.67 -12.41 -8.90
CA PHE A 105 14.41 -13.63 -8.61
C PHE A 105 14.13 -14.68 -9.69
N GLY A 106 15.20 -15.31 -10.15
CA GLY A 106 15.11 -16.40 -11.11
C GLY A 106 15.28 -15.97 -12.56
N GLY A 107 15.90 -16.85 -13.34
CA GLY A 107 16.12 -16.68 -14.76
C GLY A 107 17.25 -15.71 -15.12
N PRO A 108 17.70 -15.74 -16.41
CA PRO A 108 18.66 -14.77 -16.93
C PRO A 108 18.05 -13.35 -16.90
N GLY A 109 18.83 -12.39 -16.41
CA GLY A 109 18.40 -10.99 -16.33
C GLY A 109 17.68 -10.62 -15.03
N GLY A 110 17.64 -11.53 -14.04
CA GLY A 110 17.14 -11.21 -12.70
C GLY A 110 17.97 -10.14 -11.99
N GLY A 111 17.45 -9.55 -10.95
CA GLY A 111 18.12 -8.53 -10.16
C GLY A 111 17.21 -7.36 -9.77
N PRO A 112 17.80 -6.21 -9.38
CA PRO A 112 17.03 -5.05 -8.96
C PRO A 112 16.16 -4.47 -10.08
N ARG A 113 14.93 -4.07 -9.73
CA ARG A 113 13.93 -3.53 -10.67
C ARG A 113 13.39 -2.17 -10.25
N GLY A 114 14.11 -1.43 -9.45
CA GLY A 114 13.74 -0.11 -8.97
C GLY A 114 13.51 -0.06 -7.49
N SER A 115 13.43 1.13 -6.96
CA SER A 115 13.32 1.39 -5.52
C SER A 115 12.11 2.24 -5.22
N CYS A 116 11.53 2.03 -4.03
CA CYS A 116 10.36 2.73 -3.56
C CYS A 116 10.52 3.08 -2.08
N GLY A 117 9.94 4.22 -1.69
CA GLY A 117 9.90 4.59 -0.28
C GLY A 117 8.92 3.72 0.50
N MET A 118 9.20 3.54 1.77
CA MET A 118 8.33 2.85 2.72
C MET A 118 7.20 3.77 3.21
N GLY A 119 6.28 3.21 3.93
CA GLY A 119 5.25 3.91 4.68
C GLY A 119 5.27 3.49 6.14
N MET A 120 4.34 4.03 6.92
CA MET A 120 4.18 3.70 8.34
C MET A 120 3.79 2.24 8.51
N PHE A 121 4.20 1.65 9.61
CA PHE A 121 3.84 0.29 10.01
C PHE A 121 2.56 0.34 10.84
N GLN A 122 1.44 -0.01 10.24
CA GLN A 122 0.15 -0.06 10.90
C GLN A 122 -0.08 -1.46 11.47
N PRO A 123 -0.11 -1.61 12.82
CA PRO A 123 -0.52 -2.88 13.41
C PRO A 123 -1.94 -3.22 12.97
N VAL A 124 -2.14 -4.44 12.51
CA VAL A 124 -3.45 -4.89 12.00
C VAL A 124 -3.74 -6.33 12.39
N GLU A 125 -5.03 -6.63 12.46
CA GLU A 125 -5.54 -8.00 12.39
C GLU A 125 -6.05 -8.23 10.98
N ILE A 126 -5.52 -9.25 10.32
CA ILE A 126 -5.96 -9.60 8.98
C ILE A 126 -7.14 -10.52 9.08
N GLY A 127 -8.25 -10.12 8.46
CA GLY A 127 -9.47 -10.89 8.38
C GLY A 127 -9.27 -12.19 7.60
N LYS A 128 -9.98 -13.22 8.04
CA LYS A 128 -10.04 -14.48 7.31
C LYS A 128 -11.14 -14.46 6.26
#